data_2d5c58115d965ed5c9fa79891b55991a
#
_entry.id   2d5c58115d965ed5c9fa79891b55991a
#
_cell.length_a   1.000
_cell.length_b   1.000
_cell.length_c   1.000
_cell.angle_alpha   90.00
_cell.angle_beta   90.00
_cell.angle_gamma   90.00
#
_symmetry.space_group_name_H-M   'P 1'
#
loop_
_entity.id
_entity.type
_entity.pdbx_description
1 polymer ?
#
loop_
_entity_poly.entity_id
_entity_poly.type
_entity_poly.pdbx_seq_one_letter_code
_entity_poly.pdbx_strand_id
1 'polypeptide(L)'
;MTPNSPAAKNAEKKGQNSWLDEQLPDLRTLARELRAQAIEELAPADSHDAAVEVAARHLGLDSENVEVVSISSPLGDIRIQRSCIYHIVEKRQDARERYVKVALDTLIGPFEVWQVAYTNDTFRLAFIGVYETRRQMLVIVTLDNGKTLWNFMQCDAKA
;
A
#
# COMPACT_ATOMS: atom_id res chain seq x y z
N MET A 1 -32.37 -0.98 -2.60
CA MET A 1 -31.54 0.23 -2.56
C MET A 1 -32.40 1.41 -2.93
N THR A 2 -32.57 2.33 -2.02
CA THR A 2 -33.35 3.54 -2.32
C THR A 2 -32.54 4.44 -3.26
N PRO A 3 -33.14 4.96 -4.34
CA PRO A 3 -32.43 5.73 -5.36
C PRO A 3 -31.74 6.99 -4.83
N ASN A 4 -32.13 7.48 -3.66
CA ASN A 4 -31.63 8.72 -3.09
C ASN A 4 -30.73 8.53 -1.88
N SER A 5 -30.39 7.30 -1.54
CA SER A 5 -29.39 7.07 -0.49
C SER A 5 -28.00 7.41 -1.05
N PRO A 6 -27.20 8.20 -0.33
CA PRO A 6 -25.81 8.33 -0.72
C PRO A 6 -25.23 6.92 -0.83
N ALA A 7 -24.51 6.64 -1.91
CA ALA A 7 -23.86 5.36 -2.07
C ALA A 7 -23.06 5.07 -0.80
N ALA A 8 -23.33 3.95 -0.15
CA ALA A 8 -22.60 3.55 1.03
C ALA A 8 -21.12 3.50 0.67
N LYS A 9 -20.27 4.15 1.46
CA LYS A 9 -18.83 4.06 1.26
C LYS A 9 -18.43 2.60 1.23
N ASN A 10 -17.64 2.23 0.24
CA ASN A 10 -17.06 0.91 0.18
C ASN A 10 -16.22 0.70 1.45
N ALA A 11 -16.56 -0.30 2.21
CA ALA A 11 -15.92 -0.60 3.49
C ALA A 11 -15.61 -2.09 3.57
N GLU A 12 -14.69 -2.44 4.47
CA GLU A 12 -14.40 -3.85 4.73
C GLU A 12 -15.65 -4.55 5.26
N LYS A 13 -15.89 -5.77 4.79
CA LYS A 13 -16.96 -6.60 5.33
C LYS A 13 -16.66 -6.95 6.77
N LYS A 14 -17.70 -6.92 7.62
CA LYS A 14 -17.57 -7.30 9.02
C LYS A 14 -17.41 -8.81 9.18
N GLY A 15 -16.82 -9.22 10.27
CA GLY A 15 -16.70 -10.63 10.64
C GLY A 15 -15.53 -11.38 10.00
N GLN A 16 -14.66 -10.68 9.29
CA GLN A 16 -13.46 -11.30 8.74
C GLN A 16 -12.43 -11.54 9.85
N ASN A 17 -11.61 -12.58 9.65
CA ASN A 17 -10.55 -12.89 10.60
C ASN A 17 -9.56 -11.74 10.70
N SER A 18 -9.14 -11.46 11.94
CA SER A 18 -8.09 -10.49 12.26
C SER A 18 -6.83 -11.23 12.72
N TRP A 19 -5.76 -10.48 12.95
CA TRP A 19 -4.54 -11.04 13.52
C TRP A 19 -4.78 -11.67 14.90
N LEU A 20 -5.76 -11.17 15.66
CA LEU A 20 -6.14 -11.76 16.95
C LEU A 20 -6.80 -13.13 16.75
N ASP A 21 -7.67 -13.27 15.76
CA ASP A 21 -8.35 -14.54 15.47
C ASP A 21 -7.34 -15.61 15.01
N GLU A 22 -6.31 -15.20 14.28
CA GLU A 22 -5.24 -16.08 13.80
C GLU A 22 -4.15 -16.31 14.85
N GLN A 23 -4.32 -15.76 16.05
CA GLN A 23 -3.37 -15.86 17.16
C GLN A 23 -1.96 -15.35 16.79
N LEU A 24 -1.92 -14.37 15.92
CA LEU A 24 -0.66 -13.73 15.53
C LEU A 24 -0.25 -12.68 16.55
N PRO A 25 1.05 -12.42 16.70
CA PRO A 25 1.51 -11.40 17.64
C PRO A 25 1.14 -10.00 17.12
N ASP A 26 0.96 -9.09 18.05
CA ASP A 26 0.85 -7.67 17.73
C ASP A 26 2.18 -7.22 17.10
N LEU A 27 2.11 -6.67 15.88
CA LEU A 27 3.31 -6.24 15.15
C LEU A 27 4.09 -5.15 15.89
N ARG A 28 3.43 -4.39 16.75
CA ARG A 28 4.08 -3.38 17.58
C ARG A 28 5.04 -3.99 18.60
N THR A 29 4.81 -5.24 18.99
CA THR A 29 5.62 -5.97 19.97
C THR A 29 6.64 -6.90 19.30
N LEU A 30 6.69 -6.91 17.98
CA LEU A 30 7.59 -7.78 17.24
C LEU A 30 9.05 -7.45 17.56
N ALA A 31 9.84 -8.49 17.87
CA ALA A 31 11.26 -8.31 18.18
C ALA A 31 12.01 -7.71 17.00
N ARG A 32 13.01 -6.86 17.30
CA ARG A 32 13.79 -6.17 16.29
C ARG A 32 14.44 -7.12 15.28
N GLU A 33 14.88 -8.27 15.73
CA GLU A 33 15.55 -9.28 14.89
C GLU A 33 14.63 -9.86 13.82
N LEU A 34 13.32 -9.77 14.02
CA LEU A 34 12.31 -10.27 13.08
C LEU A 34 11.85 -9.19 12.11
N ARG A 35 12.34 -7.96 12.27
CA ARG A 35 11.98 -6.83 11.40
C ARG A 35 12.99 -6.70 10.27
N ALA A 36 12.50 -6.25 9.12
CA ALA A 36 13.37 -5.92 7.99
C ALA A 36 14.24 -4.70 8.31
N GLN A 37 15.34 -4.58 7.60
CA GLN A 37 16.20 -3.41 7.72
C GLN A 37 15.44 -2.15 7.32
N ALA A 38 15.79 -1.05 7.97
CA ALA A 38 15.21 0.24 7.64
C ALA A 38 15.52 0.62 6.19
N ILE A 39 14.51 1.09 5.49
CA ILE A 39 14.63 1.59 4.11
C ILE A 39 14.59 3.10 4.15
N GLU A 40 15.45 3.74 3.35
CA GLU A 40 15.56 5.17 3.29
C GLU A 40 14.26 5.83 2.86
N GLU A 41 13.83 6.84 3.62
CA GLU A 41 12.77 7.74 3.21
C GLU A 41 13.33 8.82 2.28
N LEU A 42 12.54 9.19 1.28
CA LEU A 42 12.88 10.30 0.41
C LEU A 42 12.43 11.62 1.03
N ALA A 43 13.02 12.72 0.57
CA ALA A 43 12.53 14.04 0.94
C ALA A 43 11.14 14.28 0.32
N PRO A 44 10.24 14.99 1.02
CA PRO A 44 8.96 15.35 0.42
C PRO A 44 9.18 16.27 -0.79
N ALA A 45 8.39 16.07 -1.83
CA ALA A 45 8.45 16.89 -3.02
C ALA A 45 7.77 18.24 -2.80
N ASP A 46 8.11 19.22 -3.61
CA ASP A 46 7.59 20.60 -3.46
C ASP A 46 6.18 20.78 -4.01
N SER A 47 5.72 19.87 -4.86
CA SER A 47 4.41 19.97 -5.51
C SER A 47 3.83 18.59 -5.77
N HIS A 48 2.55 18.56 -6.11
CA HIS A 48 1.88 17.32 -6.50
C HIS A 48 2.53 16.69 -7.75
N ASP A 49 2.79 17.49 -8.76
CA ASP A 49 3.42 16.98 -9.99
C ASP A 49 4.82 16.41 -9.72
N ALA A 50 5.62 17.11 -8.90
CA ALA A 50 6.94 16.62 -8.51
C ALA A 50 6.84 15.32 -7.71
N ALA A 51 5.85 15.21 -6.83
CA ALA A 51 5.63 14.00 -6.04
C ALA A 51 5.28 12.80 -6.92
N VAL A 52 4.43 13.01 -7.94
CA VAL A 52 4.10 11.97 -8.92
C VAL A 52 5.36 11.48 -9.63
N GLU A 53 6.20 12.40 -10.10
CA GLU A 53 7.41 12.03 -10.82
C GLU A 53 8.42 11.28 -9.94
N VAL A 54 8.60 11.71 -8.70
CA VAL A 54 9.49 11.02 -7.76
C VAL A 54 9.00 9.60 -7.51
N ALA A 55 7.72 9.43 -7.19
CA ALA A 55 7.16 8.12 -6.91
C ALA A 55 7.17 7.23 -8.15
N ALA A 56 6.77 7.76 -9.29
CA ALA A 56 6.72 7.01 -10.54
C ALA A 56 8.11 6.48 -10.93
N ARG A 57 9.12 7.31 -10.83
CA ARG A 57 10.50 6.92 -11.17
C ARG A 57 10.97 5.75 -10.30
N HIS A 58 10.73 5.80 -9.02
CA HIS A 58 11.15 4.74 -8.09
C HIS A 58 10.35 3.45 -8.27
N LEU A 59 9.16 3.53 -8.86
CA LEU A 59 8.34 2.36 -9.14
C LEU A 59 8.56 1.80 -10.54
N GLY A 60 9.49 2.38 -11.32
CA GLY A 60 9.86 1.87 -12.63
C GLY A 60 9.16 2.54 -13.81
N LEU A 61 8.38 3.59 -13.58
CA LEU A 61 7.77 4.40 -14.62
C LEU A 61 8.79 5.46 -15.08
N ASP A 62 9.77 5.05 -15.85
CA ASP A 62 11.00 5.79 -16.11
C ASP A 62 10.82 7.04 -16.99
N SER A 63 9.69 7.19 -17.65
CA SER A 63 9.41 8.37 -18.47
C SER A 63 7.94 8.75 -18.38
N GLU A 64 7.63 9.99 -18.75
CA GLU A 64 6.25 10.50 -18.75
C GLU A 64 5.32 9.71 -19.68
N ASN A 65 5.88 9.03 -20.67
CA ASN A 65 5.11 8.25 -21.63
C ASN A 65 4.77 6.85 -21.15
N VAL A 66 5.36 6.40 -20.05
CA VAL A 66 5.06 5.08 -19.46
C VAL A 66 3.92 5.23 -18.49
N GLU A 67 2.77 4.63 -18.83
CA GLU A 67 1.56 4.71 -18.00
C GLU A 67 1.41 3.54 -17.03
N VAL A 68 2.03 2.40 -17.35
CA VAL A 68 1.87 1.16 -16.60
C VAL A 68 3.18 0.37 -16.60
N VAL A 69 3.52 -0.18 -15.46
CA VAL A 69 4.58 -1.21 -15.32
C VAL A 69 4.07 -2.32 -14.42
N SER A 70 4.75 -3.46 -14.42
CA SER A 70 4.47 -4.58 -13.53
C SER A 70 5.67 -4.84 -12.63
N ILE A 71 5.39 -5.14 -11.37
CA ILE A 71 6.39 -5.53 -10.38
C ILE A 71 6.07 -6.93 -9.90
N SER A 72 7.06 -7.82 -9.89
CA SER A 72 6.90 -9.17 -9.38
C SER A 72 6.81 -9.17 -7.86
N SER A 73 5.80 -9.85 -7.34
CA SER A 73 5.63 -10.07 -5.90
C SER A 73 5.49 -11.56 -5.61
N PRO A 74 5.55 -11.99 -4.35
CA PRO A 74 5.31 -13.39 -4.01
C PRO A 74 3.92 -13.90 -4.41
N LEU A 75 2.96 -13.00 -4.65
CA LEU A 75 1.61 -13.35 -5.07
C LEU A 75 1.37 -13.12 -6.56
N GLY A 76 2.42 -12.90 -7.33
CA GLY A 76 2.34 -12.63 -8.76
C GLY A 76 2.62 -11.16 -9.11
N ASP A 77 2.40 -10.83 -10.36
CA ASP A 77 2.71 -9.50 -10.86
C ASP A 77 1.68 -8.47 -10.39
N ILE A 78 2.18 -7.33 -9.92
CA ILE A 78 1.37 -6.20 -9.50
C ILE A 78 1.53 -5.09 -10.53
N ARG A 79 0.42 -4.64 -11.10
CA ARG A 79 0.42 -3.51 -12.03
C ARG A 79 0.52 -2.20 -11.25
N ILE A 80 1.37 -1.32 -11.72
CA ILE A 80 1.53 0.03 -11.18
C ILE A 80 1.11 1.00 -12.27
N GLN A 81 0.04 1.75 -12.04
CA GLN A 81 -0.49 2.73 -12.99
C GLN A 81 -0.14 4.14 -12.54
N ARG A 82 0.31 4.97 -13.48
CA ARG A 82 0.64 6.37 -13.18
C ARG A 82 -0.56 7.13 -12.59
N SER A 83 -1.75 6.88 -13.08
CA SER A 83 -2.97 7.50 -12.56
C SER A 83 -3.21 7.18 -11.09
N CYS A 84 -2.83 5.98 -10.67
CA CYS A 84 -2.96 5.57 -9.28
C CYS A 84 -1.95 6.32 -8.40
N ILE A 85 -0.72 6.47 -8.87
CA ILE A 85 0.32 7.25 -8.16
C ILE A 85 -0.16 8.69 -7.93
N TYR A 86 -0.79 9.29 -8.94
CA TYR A 86 -1.35 10.63 -8.83
C TYR A 86 -2.26 10.76 -7.61
N HIS A 87 -3.14 9.80 -7.40
CA HIS A 87 -4.06 9.79 -6.25
C HIS A 87 -3.35 9.48 -4.93
N ILE A 88 -2.37 8.59 -4.93
CA ILE A 88 -1.65 8.22 -3.72
C ILE A 88 -0.96 9.43 -3.08
N VAL A 89 -0.32 10.27 -3.89
CA VAL A 89 0.46 11.40 -3.40
C VAL A 89 -0.32 12.72 -3.38
N GLU A 90 -1.62 12.67 -3.64
CA GLU A 90 -2.49 13.84 -3.77
C GLU A 90 -2.53 14.69 -2.50
N LYS A 91 -2.64 14.05 -1.35
CA LYS A 91 -2.62 14.76 -0.06
C LYS A 91 -1.21 15.19 0.28
N ARG A 92 -0.91 16.45 0.05
CA ARG A 92 0.45 16.98 0.26
C ARG A 92 0.87 16.98 1.74
N GLN A 93 -0.09 16.98 2.65
CA GLN A 93 0.17 16.87 4.10
C GLN A 93 0.81 15.53 4.45
N ASP A 94 0.39 14.45 3.79
CA ASP A 94 0.90 13.11 4.06
C ASP A 94 2.23 12.84 3.36
N ALA A 95 2.48 13.53 2.24
CA ALA A 95 3.70 13.41 1.43
C ALA A 95 4.15 11.95 1.28
N ARG A 96 3.23 11.10 0.78
CA ARG A 96 3.45 9.64 0.71
C ARG A 96 4.58 9.24 -0.24
N GLU A 97 4.98 10.12 -1.16
CA GLU A 97 6.15 9.87 -2.02
C GLU A 97 7.42 9.58 -1.20
N ARG A 98 7.48 10.07 0.04
CA ARG A 98 8.62 9.81 0.93
C ARG A 98 8.84 8.32 1.17
N TYR A 99 7.79 7.53 1.11
CA TYR A 99 7.79 6.11 1.47
C TYR A 99 7.76 5.17 0.27
N VAL A 100 7.96 5.68 -0.93
CA VAL A 100 7.83 4.86 -2.15
C VAL A 100 8.81 3.68 -2.17
N LYS A 101 10.04 3.87 -1.69
CA LYS A 101 11.03 2.79 -1.62
C LYS A 101 10.60 1.71 -0.62
N VAL A 102 10.04 2.13 0.51
CA VAL A 102 9.54 1.20 1.53
C VAL A 102 8.35 0.41 1.00
N ALA A 103 7.46 1.08 0.26
CA ALA A 103 6.31 0.44 -0.37
C ALA A 103 6.76 -0.62 -1.39
N LEU A 104 7.74 -0.29 -2.22
CA LEU A 104 8.29 -1.23 -3.21
C LEU A 104 8.90 -2.44 -2.52
N ASP A 105 9.71 -2.22 -1.49
CA ASP A 105 10.32 -3.29 -0.71
C ASP A 105 9.25 -4.21 -0.09
N THR A 106 8.17 -3.62 0.42
CA THR A 106 7.05 -4.35 1.00
C THR A 106 6.31 -5.21 -0.03
N LEU A 107 6.14 -4.72 -1.26
CA LEU A 107 5.54 -5.52 -2.33
C LEU A 107 6.40 -6.71 -2.73
N ILE A 108 7.72 -6.53 -2.76
CA ILE A 108 8.67 -7.57 -3.17
C ILE A 108 8.85 -8.61 -2.06
N GLY A 109 8.93 -8.17 -0.81
CA GLY A 109 9.16 -9.06 0.33
C GLY A 109 8.31 -8.68 1.55
N PRO A 110 7.00 -8.91 1.51
CA PRO A 110 6.13 -8.56 2.63
C PRO A 110 6.38 -9.45 3.84
N PHE A 111 6.13 -8.91 5.03
CA PHE A 111 6.12 -9.69 6.26
C PHE A 111 4.88 -10.61 6.29
N GLU A 112 3.74 -10.07 5.90
CA GLU A 112 2.50 -10.84 5.74
C GLU A 112 1.60 -10.18 4.71
N VAL A 113 0.65 -10.93 4.18
CA VAL A 113 -0.35 -10.45 3.22
C VAL A 113 -1.72 -10.95 3.65
N TRP A 114 -2.69 -10.05 3.67
CA TRP A 114 -4.07 -10.36 3.99
C TRP A 114 -4.96 -10.11 2.78
N GLN A 115 -5.86 -11.06 2.49
CA GLN A 115 -6.93 -10.82 1.53
C GLN A 115 -8.13 -10.30 2.30
N VAL A 116 -8.65 -9.14 1.89
CA VAL A 116 -9.73 -8.45 2.57
C VAL A 116 -10.90 -8.30 1.60
N ALA A 117 -12.09 -8.71 2.05
CA ALA A 117 -13.33 -8.53 1.30
C ALA A 117 -13.97 -7.19 1.64
N TYR A 118 -14.53 -6.53 0.62
CA TYR A 118 -15.19 -5.24 0.76
C TYR A 118 -16.68 -5.34 0.45
N THR A 119 -17.45 -4.37 0.92
CA THR A 119 -18.92 -4.38 0.85
C THR A 119 -19.48 -4.33 -0.56
N ASN A 120 -18.69 -3.92 -1.54
CA ASN A 120 -19.07 -3.93 -2.96
C ASN A 120 -18.71 -5.26 -3.67
N ASP A 121 -18.47 -6.32 -2.90
CA ASP A 121 -18.08 -7.65 -3.40
C ASP A 121 -16.74 -7.66 -4.15
N THR A 122 -15.89 -6.70 -3.88
CA THR A 122 -14.50 -6.69 -4.36
C THR A 122 -13.57 -7.16 -3.26
N PHE A 123 -12.35 -7.53 -3.67
CA PHE A 123 -11.30 -7.96 -2.76
C PHE A 123 -10.07 -7.09 -2.93
N ARG A 124 -9.31 -6.94 -1.86
CA ARG A 124 -8.01 -6.28 -1.88
C ARG A 124 -7.00 -7.13 -1.13
N LEU A 125 -5.74 -6.97 -1.49
CA LEU A 125 -4.63 -7.54 -0.74
C LEU A 125 -3.99 -6.43 0.06
N ALA A 126 -3.73 -6.70 1.34
CA ALA A 126 -2.98 -5.81 2.21
C ALA A 126 -1.60 -6.43 2.43
N PHE A 127 -0.59 -5.84 1.80
CA PHE A 127 0.80 -6.23 1.99
C PHE A 127 1.35 -5.42 3.17
N ILE A 128 1.88 -6.12 4.16
CA ILE A 128 2.39 -5.49 5.38
C ILE A 128 3.89 -5.68 5.46
N GLY A 129 4.61 -4.56 5.59
CA GLY A 129 6.03 -4.53 5.85
C GLY A 129 6.30 -4.07 7.28
N VAL A 130 7.24 -4.70 7.95
CA VAL A 130 7.62 -4.37 9.33
C VAL A 130 9.11 -4.11 9.35
N TYR A 131 9.50 -2.93 9.82
CA TYR A 131 10.87 -2.44 9.73
C TYR A 131 11.47 -2.12 11.10
N GLU A 132 12.82 -2.09 11.17
CA GLU A 132 13.56 -1.85 12.40
C GLU A 132 13.22 -0.51 13.06
N THR A 133 12.82 0.47 12.29
CA THR A 133 12.49 1.81 12.77
C THR A 133 11.13 1.89 13.49
N ARG A 134 10.52 0.76 13.80
CA ARG A 134 9.16 0.64 14.35
C ARG A 134 8.08 1.13 13.40
N ARG A 135 8.42 1.40 12.17
CA ARG A 135 7.45 1.76 11.15
C ARG A 135 6.91 0.49 10.51
N GLN A 136 5.65 0.56 10.18
CA GLN A 136 4.98 -0.46 9.40
C GLN A 136 4.54 0.18 8.10
N MET A 137 4.65 -0.57 7.02
CA MET A 137 4.16 -0.13 5.73
C MET A 137 2.94 -0.97 5.36
N LEU A 138 1.89 -0.30 4.93
CA LEU A 138 0.70 -0.95 4.40
C LEU A 138 0.61 -0.60 2.92
N VAL A 139 0.58 -1.63 2.08
CA VAL A 139 0.41 -1.46 0.64
C VAL A 139 -0.87 -2.20 0.23
N ILE A 140 -1.79 -1.47 -0.37
CA ILE A 140 -3.09 -2.01 -0.78
C ILE A 140 -3.08 -2.28 -2.28
N VAL A 141 -3.47 -3.49 -2.65
CA VAL A 141 -3.56 -3.96 -4.03
C VAL A 141 -4.99 -4.39 -4.30
N THR A 142 -5.61 -3.86 -5.34
CA THR A 142 -6.96 -4.28 -5.75
C THR A 142 -6.89 -5.55 -6.58
N LEU A 143 -7.89 -6.42 -6.41
CA LEU A 143 -8.08 -7.63 -7.18
C LEU A 143 -9.26 -7.42 -8.13
N ASP A 144 -8.94 -6.95 -9.34
CA ASP A 144 -9.92 -6.74 -10.40
C ASP A 144 -9.23 -6.95 -11.73
N ASN A 145 -9.51 -8.08 -12.39
CA ASN A 145 -8.84 -8.51 -13.61
C ASN A 145 -7.31 -8.49 -13.47
N GLY A 146 -6.84 -9.04 -12.36
CA GLY A 146 -5.44 -9.04 -11.99
C GLY A 146 -5.21 -8.24 -10.70
N LYS A 147 -3.96 -7.89 -10.45
CA LYS A 147 -3.54 -7.18 -9.23
C LYS A 147 -2.99 -5.82 -9.60
N THR A 148 -3.56 -4.77 -9.02
CA THR A 148 -3.16 -3.38 -9.31
C THR A 148 -2.93 -2.62 -8.02
N LEU A 149 -1.81 -1.91 -7.93
CA LEU A 149 -1.52 -1.03 -6.79
C LEU A 149 -2.64 0.00 -6.64
N TRP A 150 -3.19 0.08 -5.44
CA TRP A 150 -4.25 1.03 -5.09
C TRP A 150 -3.73 2.18 -4.24
N ASN A 151 -2.97 1.86 -3.20
CA ASN A 151 -2.48 2.87 -2.26
C ASN A 151 -1.33 2.29 -1.44
N PHE A 152 -0.53 3.17 -0.84
CA PHE A 152 0.39 2.78 0.21
C PHE A 152 0.45 3.87 1.27
N MET A 153 0.72 3.47 2.50
CA MET A 153 0.82 4.40 3.61
C MET A 153 1.69 3.84 4.72
N GLN A 154 2.36 4.73 5.41
CA GLN A 154 3.09 4.38 6.61
C GLN A 154 2.09 4.31 7.77
N CYS A 155 2.19 3.27 8.58
CA CYS A 155 1.41 3.12 9.80
C CYS A 155 2.35 3.21 10.99
N ASP A 156 1.96 4.00 11.97
CA ASP A 156 2.67 4.03 13.24
C ASP A 156 2.39 2.77 14.05
N ALA A 157 3.27 2.49 15.02
CA ALA A 157 3.11 1.37 15.92
C ALA A 157 1.79 1.40 16.72
N LYS A 158 1.03 2.48 16.61
CA LYS A 158 -0.26 2.64 17.28
C LYS A 158 -1.46 2.30 16.39
N ALA A 159 -1.22 1.99 15.15
CA ALA A 159 -2.32 1.68 14.22
C ALA A 159 -2.91 0.30 14.49
#